data_03ef4b1be25ef3d992c806179524b7b5
#
_entry.id   03ef4b1be25ef3d992c806179524b7b5
#
_cell.length_a   1.000
_cell.length_b   1.000
_cell.length_c   1.000
_cell.angle_alpha   90.00
_cell.angle_beta   90.00
_cell.angle_gamma   90.00
#
_symmetry.space_group_name_H-M   'P 1'
#
loop_
_entity.id
_entity.type
_entity.pdbx_description
1 polymer ?
#
loop_
_entity_poly.entity_id
_entity_poly.type
_entity_poly.pdbx_seq_one_letter_code
_entity_poly.pdbx_strand_id
1 'polypeptide(L)'
;MTLSSEGFAESPEDSTPFVVLRHVRRDGVHFDLMIQRGGALATWKCLVAPEDAQREAVACERLADHRLAYLDYEGPISGDRGDVTR
;
A
#
# COMPACT_ATOMS: atom_id res chain seq x y z
N MET A 1 -7.32 -14.06 3.87
CA MET A 1 -8.75 -13.77 3.94
C MET A 1 -9.34 -13.70 2.56
N THR A 2 -10.40 -14.39 2.35
CA THR A 2 -11.07 -14.36 1.07
C THR A 2 -12.14 -13.29 1.10
N LEU A 3 -12.07 -12.35 0.20
CA LEU A 3 -13.10 -11.36 0.06
C LEU A 3 -14.15 -11.92 -0.86
N SER A 4 -15.28 -12.20 -0.29
CA SER A 4 -16.42 -12.63 -1.07
C SER A 4 -17.22 -11.41 -1.42
N SER A 5 -17.43 -11.19 -2.68
CA SER A 5 -18.21 -10.06 -3.12
C SER A 5 -19.68 -10.40 -3.27
N GLU A 6 -20.00 -11.68 -3.25
CA GLU A 6 -21.37 -12.01 -3.42
C GLU A 6 -22.16 -11.64 -2.19
N GLY A 7 -23.28 -11.07 -2.39
CA GLY A 7 -24.14 -10.65 -1.35
C GLY A 7 -23.61 -9.55 -0.48
N PHE A 8 -22.50 -9.05 -0.86
CA PHE A 8 -21.89 -8.04 -0.06
C PHE A 8 -22.12 -6.70 -0.68
N ALA A 9 -23.11 -6.06 -0.25
CA ALA A 9 -23.25 -4.68 -0.65
C ALA A 9 -22.25 -3.90 0.18
N GLU A 10 -21.12 -3.64 -0.37
CA GLU A 10 -20.16 -2.86 0.35
C GLU A 10 -20.59 -1.42 0.36
N SER A 11 -21.03 -0.97 1.51
CA SER A 11 -21.32 0.44 1.66
C SER A 11 -20.01 1.19 1.84
N PRO A 12 -19.98 2.47 1.47
CA PRO A 12 -18.78 3.27 1.65
C PRO A 12 -18.26 3.28 3.09
N GLU A 13 -19.15 3.15 4.07
CA GLU A 13 -18.73 3.16 5.46
C GLU A 13 -17.95 1.92 5.84
N ASP A 14 -18.14 0.84 5.12
CA ASP A 14 -17.44 -0.41 5.39
C ASP A 14 -16.16 -0.54 4.61
N SER A 15 -15.88 0.41 3.76
CA SER A 15 -14.68 0.38 2.94
C SER A 15 -13.49 0.93 3.70
N THR A 16 -12.37 0.24 3.59
CA THR A 16 -11.12 0.72 4.18
C THR A 16 -10.23 1.21 3.05
N PRO A 17 -9.90 2.49 3.04
CA PRO A 17 -9.00 3.02 2.01
C PRO A 17 -7.63 2.36 2.09
N PHE A 18 -7.08 2.06 0.92
CA PHE A 18 -5.72 1.57 0.85
C PHE A 18 -5.10 2.01 -0.47
N VAL A 19 -3.78 1.93 -0.52
CA VAL A 19 -3.04 2.22 -1.74
C VAL A 19 -1.82 1.32 -1.81
N VAL A 20 -1.41 0.99 -3.02
CA VAL A 20 -0.14 0.34 -3.26
C VAL A 20 0.69 1.31 -4.08
N LEU A 21 1.81 1.71 -3.52
CA LEU A 21 2.72 2.64 -4.19
C LEU A 21 3.96 1.92 -4.66
N ARG A 22 4.31 2.12 -5.93
CA ARG A 22 5.58 1.66 -6.45
C ARG A 22 6.63 2.68 -6.04
N HIS A 23 7.59 2.25 -5.27
CA HIS A 23 8.60 3.13 -4.69
C HIS A 23 9.94 2.84 -5.35
N VAL A 24 10.42 3.81 -6.11
CA VAL A 24 11.69 3.72 -6.83
C VAL A 24 12.75 4.45 -6.03
N ARG A 25 13.81 3.73 -5.71
CA ARG A 25 14.96 4.30 -4.99
C ARG A 25 16.23 3.95 -5.76
N ARG A 26 17.36 4.53 -5.33
CA ARG A 26 18.65 4.24 -5.98
C ARG A 26 19.02 2.78 -5.92
N ASP A 27 18.65 2.11 -4.82
CA ASP A 27 19.01 0.72 -4.61
C ASP A 27 17.97 -0.27 -5.12
N GLY A 28 16.93 0.23 -5.77
CA GLY A 28 15.95 -0.66 -6.36
C GLY A 28 14.52 -0.17 -6.23
N VAL A 29 13.60 -1.09 -6.46
CA VAL A 29 12.18 -0.83 -6.46
C VAL A 29 11.50 -1.75 -5.45
N HIS A 30 10.57 -1.21 -4.70
CA HIS A 30 9.70 -2.01 -3.88
C HIS A 30 8.29 -1.42 -3.91
N PHE A 31 7.37 -2.08 -3.28
CA PHE A 31 5.97 -1.66 -3.27
C PHE A 31 5.53 -1.46 -1.83
N ASP A 32 4.93 -0.31 -1.56
CA ASP A 32 4.41 0.00 -0.23
C ASP A 32 2.91 -0.19 -0.24
N LEU A 33 2.45 -1.17 0.52
CA LEU A 33 1.02 -1.38 0.75
C LEU A 33 0.65 -0.59 2.00
N MET A 34 -0.27 0.34 1.86
CA MET A 34 -0.69 1.21 2.96
C MET A 34 -2.18 1.10 3.14
N ILE A 35 -2.59 0.81 4.37
CA ILE A 35 -4.00 0.63 4.70
C ILE A 35 -4.35 1.61 5.82
N GLN A 36 -5.41 2.38 5.62
CA GLN A 36 -5.79 3.37 6.60
C GLN A 36 -6.28 2.70 7.88
N ARG A 37 -5.71 3.17 8.99
CA ARG A 37 -6.12 2.76 10.32
C ARG A 37 -6.13 4.00 11.20
N GLY A 38 -7.34 4.46 11.53
CA GLY A 38 -7.45 5.69 12.28
C GLY A 38 -6.87 6.86 11.53
N GLY A 39 -5.97 7.60 12.15
CA GLY A 39 -5.36 8.78 11.56
C GLY A 39 -4.06 8.54 10.81
N ALA A 40 -3.74 7.30 10.50
CA ALA A 40 -2.47 7.00 9.86
C ALA A 40 -2.63 5.83 8.90
N LEU A 41 -1.57 5.53 8.15
CA LEU A 41 -1.53 4.43 7.22
C LEU A 41 -0.61 3.34 7.75
N ALA A 42 -1.17 2.20 8.09
CA ALA A 42 -0.39 1.01 8.39
C ALA A 42 0.29 0.57 7.10
N THR A 43 1.59 0.37 7.15
CA THR A 43 2.39 0.23 5.94
C THR A 43 3.23 -1.03 5.95
N TRP A 44 3.30 -1.68 4.78
CA TRP A 44 4.17 -2.84 4.56
C TRP A 44 4.97 -2.62 3.30
N LYS A 45 6.27 -2.95 3.38
CA LYS A 45 7.16 -2.94 2.23
C LYS A 45 7.16 -4.33 1.61
N CYS A 46 6.82 -4.41 0.34
CA CYS A 46 6.75 -5.67 -0.40
C CYS A 46 7.70 -5.62 -1.58
N LEU A 47 8.41 -6.71 -1.83
CA LEU A 47 9.34 -6.77 -2.95
C LEU A 47 8.65 -7.03 -4.28
N VAL A 48 7.45 -7.57 -4.22
CA VAL A 48 6.61 -7.84 -5.39
C VAL A 48 5.30 -7.11 -5.19
N ALA A 49 4.75 -6.57 -6.27
CA ALA A 49 3.45 -5.92 -6.18
C ALA A 49 2.43 -6.94 -5.66
N PRO A 50 1.63 -6.59 -4.64
CA PRO A 50 0.69 -7.56 -4.08
C PRO A 50 -0.27 -8.14 -5.11
N GLU A 51 -0.69 -7.36 -6.08
CA GLU A 51 -1.60 -7.85 -7.13
C GLU A 51 -0.93 -8.84 -8.07
N ASP A 52 0.40 -8.90 -8.09
CA ASP A 52 1.13 -9.84 -8.92
C ASP A 52 1.52 -11.11 -8.19
N ALA A 53 1.15 -11.22 -6.93
CA ALA A 53 1.52 -12.38 -6.12
C ALA A 53 0.84 -13.66 -6.57
N GLN A 54 -0.20 -13.55 -7.36
CA GLN A 54 -0.97 -14.69 -7.82
C GLN A 54 -1.52 -15.47 -6.64
N ARG A 55 -1.10 -16.72 -6.49
CA ARG A 55 -1.64 -17.60 -5.45
C ARG A 55 -0.75 -17.69 -4.23
N GLU A 56 0.43 -17.15 -4.31
CA GLU A 56 1.37 -17.28 -3.21
C GLU A 56 1.33 -16.06 -2.32
N ALA A 57 1.60 -16.28 -1.05
CA ALA A 57 1.69 -15.17 -0.13
C ALA A 57 2.92 -14.33 -0.47
N VAL A 58 2.75 -13.03 -0.37
CA VAL A 58 3.86 -12.09 -0.58
C VAL A 58 4.48 -11.81 0.76
N ALA A 59 5.80 -11.97 0.84
CA ALA A 59 6.52 -11.60 2.05
C ALA A 59 6.68 -10.10 2.09
N CYS A 60 6.22 -9.50 3.16
CA CYS A 60 6.28 -8.05 3.32
C CYS A 60 6.85 -7.72 4.70
N GLU A 61 7.53 -6.60 4.77
CA GLU A 61 8.09 -6.11 6.01
C GLU A 61 7.21 -5.00 6.55
N ARG A 62 6.84 -5.09 7.82
CA ARG A 62 6.03 -4.04 8.46
C ARG A 62 6.89 -2.82 8.70
N LEU A 63 6.44 -1.69 8.20
CA LEU A 63 7.12 -0.41 8.41
C LEU A 63 6.32 0.43 9.41
N ALA A 64 6.92 1.55 9.80
CA ALA A 64 6.23 2.53 10.62
C ALA A 64 5.05 3.11 9.85
N ASP A 65 4.04 3.56 10.57
CA ASP A 65 2.88 4.15 9.95
C ASP A 65 3.25 5.40 9.15
N HIS A 66 2.57 5.58 8.03
CA HIS A 66 2.78 6.73 7.16
C HIS A 66 1.60 7.69 7.28
N ARG A 67 1.79 8.92 6.79
CA ARG A 67 0.76 9.95 6.83
C ARG A 67 -0.32 9.65 5.81
N LEU A 68 -1.55 10.02 6.14
CA LEU A 68 -2.70 9.80 5.26
C LEU A 68 -2.53 10.45 3.89
N ALA A 69 -1.73 11.48 3.79
CA ALA A 69 -1.48 12.14 2.50
C ALA A 69 -1.03 11.17 1.42
N TYR A 70 -0.38 10.07 1.80
CA TYR A 70 0.11 9.12 0.81
C TYR A 70 -0.99 8.31 0.13
N LEU A 71 -2.22 8.40 0.59
CA LEU A 71 -3.31 7.77 -0.15
C LEU A 71 -3.47 8.36 -1.56
N ASP A 72 -3.14 9.63 -1.71
CA ASP A 72 -3.32 10.32 -2.99
C ASP A 72 -2.02 10.86 -3.55
N TYR A 73 -0.91 10.60 -2.90
CA TYR A 73 0.35 11.22 -3.28
C TYR A 73 1.11 10.39 -4.31
N GLU A 74 1.62 11.06 -5.32
CA GLU A 74 2.61 10.52 -6.22
C GLU A 74 3.69 11.58 -6.39
N GLY A 75 4.94 11.15 -6.49
CA GLY A 75 6.03 12.07 -6.72
C GLY A 75 7.23 11.79 -5.84
N PRO A 76 8.15 12.75 -5.77
CA PRO A 76 9.38 12.55 -5.02
C PRO A 76 9.15 12.56 -3.51
N ILE A 77 9.98 11.78 -2.83
CA ILE A 77 10.00 11.74 -1.37
C ILE A 77 11.15 12.61 -0.90
N SER A 78 10.91 13.46 0.07
CA SER A 78 11.92 14.38 0.59
C SER A 78 13.12 13.62 1.14
N GLY A 79 14.28 14.27 1.15
CA GLY A 79 15.49 13.64 1.67
C GLY A 79 16.10 12.64 0.70
N ASP A 80 15.85 12.81 -0.61
CA ASP A 80 16.42 11.94 -1.65
C ASP A 80 16.07 10.47 -1.44
N ARG A 81 14.83 10.22 -1.00
CA ARG A 81 14.36 8.87 -0.72
C ARG A 81 13.61 8.24 -1.90
N GLY A 82 13.73 8.83 -3.10
CA GLY A 82 13.15 8.27 -4.30
C GLY A 82 11.77 8.84 -4.62
N ASP A 83 11.04 8.11 -5.44
CA ASP A 83 9.73 8.51 -5.95
C ASP A 83 8.73 7.40 -5.74
N VAL A 84 7.47 7.78 -5.56
CA VAL A 84 6.37 6.83 -5.44
C VAL A 84 5.32 7.11 -6.50
N THR A 85 4.76 6.04 -7.05
CA THR A 85 3.64 6.09 -8.00
C THR A 85 2.67 4.97 -7.67
N ARG A 86 1.41 5.21 -8.00
CA ARG A 86 0.36 4.20 -7.80
C ARG A 86 0.41 3.12 -8.85
#